data_4c464539333064d23e22b3259d5d5699
#
_entry.id   4c464539333064d23e22b3259d5d5699
#
_cell.length_a   1.000
_cell.length_b   1.000
_cell.length_c   1.000
_cell.angle_alpha   90.00
_cell.angle_beta   90.00
_cell.angle_gamma   90.00
#
_symmetry.space_group_name_H-M   'P 1'
#
loop_
_entity.id
_entity.type
_entity.pdbx_description
1 polymer ?
#
loop_
_entity_poly.entity_id
_entity_poly.type
_entity_poly.pdbx_seq_one_letter_code
_entity_poly.pdbx_strand_id
1 'polypeptide(L)'
;MLQSARRQKIDVTNLLKRSGEKMPAVDLFCGCGGLSKGFELAGFNVVAAYDEWQSALTCYNANFNHNAQSLDLGNVENAVNTIRPFNPTIIIGGPPCQEFSNAGKREEGVLADLTFKYAQIVTSVLPQYFVMENVPRVKGSKAYAKATMLYRQHNYGLTEVVLDASRCGAPQKRSRFFCIGALGAADNFLLERIFAAYTGEPITVATYFAKNNIPLDISAYYRHPTTYHRRAVFSVNEVAPTIRGVNRPRPATYQHHPNDAVPANELENITQLTLRQRASIQTFPQDYVFENLGIARCDLEQMIGNAVPVVLAQFVAEQLQNHIRNAQGDINMNEHQAFSEWLRAEKGYSDRSISDVFSRLNRAAAILPNREINQYYIVDLEEQESYRTLSPSVR
;
A
#
# COMPACT_ATOMS: atom_id res chain seq x y z
N MET A 1 -52.33 2.79 17.19
CA MET A 1 -51.18 3.28 16.39
C MET A 1 -50.13 2.19 16.36
N LEU A 2 -50.18 1.35 15.34
CA LEU A 2 -49.20 0.27 15.14
C LEU A 2 -48.11 0.86 14.26
N GLN A 3 -46.96 1.19 14.85
CA GLN A 3 -45.75 1.56 14.10
C GLN A 3 -45.25 0.32 13.36
N SER A 4 -45.21 0.43 12.05
CA SER A 4 -44.64 -0.56 11.16
C SER A 4 -43.13 -0.68 11.41
N ALA A 5 -42.71 -1.73 12.10
CA ALA A 5 -41.32 -2.15 12.09
C ALA A 5 -40.91 -2.47 10.66
N ARG A 6 -40.10 -1.62 10.06
CA ARG A 6 -39.43 -1.95 8.80
C ARG A 6 -38.65 -3.25 9.01
N ARG A 7 -39.12 -4.33 8.42
CA ARG A 7 -38.36 -5.59 8.32
C ARG A 7 -37.05 -5.30 7.59
N GLN A 8 -35.94 -5.19 8.33
CA GLN A 8 -34.62 -5.23 7.72
C GLN A 8 -34.47 -6.59 7.03
N LYS A 9 -34.33 -6.58 5.69
CA LYS A 9 -33.94 -7.79 4.97
C LYS A 9 -32.51 -8.14 5.40
N ILE A 10 -32.35 -9.28 6.08
CA ILE A 10 -31.02 -9.81 6.39
C ILE A 10 -30.44 -10.31 5.08
N ASP A 11 -29.32 -9.72 4.67
CA ASP A 11 -28.60 -10.12 3.47
C ASP A 11 -27.68 -11.32 3.80
N VAL A 12 -28.18 -12.51 3.51
CA VAL A 12 -27.48 -13.78 3.78
C VAL A 12 -26.20 -13.91 2.93
N THR A 13 -26.07 -13.15 1.84
CA THR A 13 -24.89 -13.15 0.96
C THR A 13 -23.66 -12.68 1.73
N ASN A 14 -23.81 -11.73 2.65
CA ASN A 14 -22.71 -11.21 3.48
C ASN A 14 -22.22 -12.22 4.53
N LEU A 15 -23.12 -13.09 5.04
CA LEU A 15 -22.76 -14.16 5.99
C LEU A 15 -21.79 -15.19 5.41
N LEU A 16 -21.77 -15.31 4.07
CA LEU A 16 -21.00 -16.32 3.34
C LEU A 16 -19.81 -15.73 2.60
N LYS A 17 -19.59 -14.41 2.64
CA LYS A 17 -18.40 -13.81 2.04
C LYS A 17 -17.15 -14.40 2.70
N ARG A 18 -16.37 -15.11 1.91
CA ARG A 18 -15.14 -15.79 2.32
C ARG A 18 -14.10 -14.79 2.81
N SER A 19 -13.50 -15.07 3.93
CA SER A 19 -12.26 -14.46 4.45
C SER A 19 -11.03 -14.81 3.59
N GLY A 20 -11.07 -14.61 2.26
CA GLY A 20 -10.01 -15.05 1.37
C GLY A 20 -9.86 -14.31 0.05
N GLU A 21 -10.82 -13.50 -0.36
CA GLU A 21 -10.66 -12.69 -1.57
C GLU A 21 -9.70 -11.51 -1.31
N LYS A 22 -8.63 -11.47 -2.11
CA LYS A 22 -7.71 -10.35 -2.10
C LYS A 22 -8.43 -9.11 -2.63
N MET A 23 -8.40 -8.01 -1.87
CA MET A 23 -9.04 -6.74 -2.22
C MET A 23 -8.36 -6.10 -3.42
N PRO A 24 -9.11 -5.74 -4.49
CA PRO A 24 -8.53 -5.10 -5.66
C PRO A 24 -8.02 -3.70 -5.30
N ALA A 25 -6.75 -3.46 -5.65
CA ALA A 25 -6.06 -2.18 -5.48
C ALA A 25 -5.63 -1.64 -6.84
N VAL A 26 -5.64 -0.31 -7.00
CA VAL A 26 -5.07 0.39 -8.15
C VAL A 26 -4.00 1.35 -7.63
N ASP A 27 -2.80 1.31 -8.23
CA ASP A 27 -1.66 2.17 -7.87
C ASP A 27 -1.50 3.30 -8.88
N LEU A 28 -1.55 4.54 -8.39
CA LEU A 28 -1.36 5.76 -9.17
C LEU A 28 -0.01 6.38 -8.84
N PHE A 29 0.72 6.82 -9.85
CA PHE A 29 2.12 7.26 -9.71
C PHE A 29 3.00 6.12 -9.18
N CYS A 30 2.83 4.94 -9.77
CA CYS A 30 3.38 3.69 -9.24
C CYS A 30 4.92 3.62 -9.27
N GLY A 31 5.58 4.42 -10.10
CA GLY A 31 7.04 4.40 -10.24
C GLY A 31 7.55 3.00 -10.55
N CYS A 32 8.61 2.56 -9.88
CA CYS A 32 9.11 1.19 -9.97
C CYS A 32 8.44 0.21 -9.00
N GLY A 33 7.27 0.52 -8.43
CA GLY A 33 6.42 -0.43 -7.71
C GLY A 33 6.72 -0.64 -6.23
N GLY A 34 7.43 0.27 -5.56
CA GLY A 34 7.72 0.12 -4.11
C GLY A 34 6.46 0.08 -3.25
N LEU A 35 5.46 0.93 -3.56
CA LEU A 35 4.18 0.96 -2.86
C LEU A 35 3.36 -0.28 -3.19
N SER A 36 3.16 -0.58 -4.48
CA SER A 36 2.48 -1.80 -4.95
C SER A 36 3.03 -3.06 -4.31
N LYS A 37 4.37 -3.22 -4.25
CA LYS A 37 5.00 -4.42 -3.68
C LYS A 37 4.69 -4.59 -2.20
N GLY A 38 4.73 -3.51 -1.44
CA GLY A 38 4.36 -3.55 -0.03
C GLY A 38 2.89 -3.94 0.19
N PHE A 39 1.98 -3.44 -0.64
CA PHE A 39 0.56 -3.80 -0.60
C PHE A 39 0.31 -5.25 -1.00
N GLU A 40 1.00 -5.77 -2.03
CA GLU A 40 0.93 -7.20 -2.39
C GLU A 40 1.40 -8.11 -1.25
N LEU A 41 2.52 -7.75 -0.59
CA LEU A 41 3.06 -8.51 0.54
C LEU A 41 2.09 -8.50 1.73
N ALA A 42 1.33 -7.44 1.93
CA ALA A 42 0.27 -7.37 2.92
C ALA A 42 -1.02 -8.11 2.52
N GLY A 43 -1.11 -8.63 1.28
CA GLY A 43 -2.22 -9.46 0.82
C GLY A 43 -3.28 -8.74 0.00
N PHE A 44 -3.06 -7.49 -0.41
CA PHE A 44 -3.90 -6.82 -1.41
C PHE A 44 -3.63 -7.40 -2.81
N ASN A 45 -4.58 -7.23 -3.71
CA ASN A 45 -4.45 -7.60 -5.12
C ASN A 45 -4.31 -6.32 -5.96
N VAL A 46 -3.10 -5.93 -6.31
CA VAL A 46 -2.90 -4.80 -7.23
C VAL A 46 -3.29 -5.29 -8.63
N VAL A 47 -4.39 -4.75 -9.15
CA VAL A 47 -4.99 -5.19 -10.44
C VAL A 47 -4.60 -4.28 -11.60
N ALA A 48 -4.18 -3.04 -11.32
CA ALA A 48 -3.70 -2.08 -12.31
C ALA A 48 -2.77 -1.06 -11.64
N ALA A 49 -1.83 -0.53 -12.42
CA ALA A 49 -0.90 0.50 -11.99
C ALA A 49 -0.65 1.52 -13.12
N TYR A 50 -0.43 2.77 -12.77
CA TYR A 50 -0.27 3.85 -13.74
C TYR A 50 0.84 4.82 -13.35
N ASP A 51 1.62 5.22 -14.34
CA ASP A 51 2.65 6.26 -14.26
C ASP A 51 2.89 6.84 -15.66
N GLU A 52 3.53 8.00 -15.77
CA GLU A 52 3.95 8.55 -17.07
C GLU A 52 5.40 8.23 -17.42
N TRP A 53 6.20 7.85 -16.43
CA TRP A 53 7.63 7.62 -16.62
C TRP A 53 7.92 6.25 -17.21
N GLN A 54 8.21 6.22 -18.53
CA GLN A 54 8.39 4.99 -19.30
C GLN A 54 9.48 4.06 -18.72
N SER A 55 10.61 4.60 -18.25
CA SER A 55 11.66 3.80 -17.59
C SER A 55 11.14 3.10 -16.33
N ALA A 56 10.29 3.78 -15.54
CA ALA A 56 9.69 3.21 -14.35
C ALA A 56 8.68 2.11 -14.69
N LEU A 57 7.83 2.33 -15.70
CA LEU A 57 6.88 1.32 -16.20
C LEU A 57 7.61 0.06 -16.71
N THR A 58 8.72 0.22 -17.41
CA THR A 58 9.55 -0.92 -17.86
C THR A 58 10.07 -1.73 -16.67
N CYS A 59 10.57 -1.05 -15.64
CA CYS A 59 11.02 -1.71 -14.40
C CYS A 59 9.86 -2.36 -13.66
N TYR A 60 8.72 -1.69 -13.54
CA TYR A 60 7.53 -2.21 -12.89
C TYR A 60 7.08 -3.51 -13.56
N ASN A 61 6.90 -3.50 -14.88
CA ASN A 61 6.39 -4.63 -15.65
C ASN A 61 7.32 -5.86 -15.66
N ALA A 62 8.61 -5.67 -15.37
CA ALA A 62 9.54 -6.78 -15.15
C ALA A 62 9.36 -7.49 -13.80
N ASN A 63 8.56 -6.92 -12.87
CA ASN A 63 8.48 -7.37 -11.49
C ASN A 63 7.07 -7.75 -11.01
N PHE A 64 6.04 -7.50 -11.82
CA PHE A 64 4.65 -7.76 -11.47
C PHE A 64 3.95 -8.60 -12.54
N ASN A 65 2.96 -9.37 -12.13
CA ASN A 65 2.16 -10.21 -13.06
C ASN A 65 1.06 -9.42 -13.79
N HIS A 66 0.72 -8.23 -13.31
CA HIS A 66 -0.16 -7.26 -13.97
C HIS A 66 0.69 -6.15 -14.59
N ASN A 67 0.19 -5.51 -15.63
CA ASN A 67 0.95 -4.48 -16.36
C ASN A 67 0.62 -3.07 -15.83
N ALA A 68 1.65 -2.33 -15.50
CA ALA A 68 1.54 -0.89 -15.37
C ALA A 68 1.48 -0.24 -16.77
N GLN A 69 0.67 0.80 -16.92
CA GLN A 69 0.43 1.48 -18.17
C GLN A 69 0.70 2.98 -18.05
N SER A 70 1.07 3.60 -19.18
CA SER A 70 1.23 5.04 -19.25
C SER A 70 -0.14 5.73 -19.20
N LEU A 71 -0.31 6.65 -18.26
CA LEU A 71 -1.53 7.42 -18.09
C LEU A 71 -1.22 8.81 -17.52
N ASP A 72 -1.68 9.85 -18.21
CA ASP A 72 -1.66 11.22 -17.70
C ASP A 72 -2.68 11.36 -16.55
N LEU A 73 -2.18 11.30 -15.32
CA LEU A 73 -2.96 11.46 -14.10
C LEU A 73 -3.33 12.93 -13.79
N GLY A 74 -2.83 13.88 -14.58
CA GLY A 74 -3.29 15.26 -14.63
C GLY A 74 -4.64 15.40 -15.33
N ASN A 75 -4.94 14.53 -16.30
CA ASN A 75 -6.25 14.42 -16.95
C ASN A 75 -7.20 13.55 -16.13
N VAL A 76 -7.87 14.17 -15.16
CA VAL A 76 -8.74 13.47 -14.18
C VAL A 76 -9.87 12.69 -14.86
N GLU A 77 -10.51 13.24 -15.88
CA GLU A 77 -11.63 12.58 -16.57
C GLU A 77 -11.18 11.27 -17.22
N ASN A 78 -10.09 11.32 -17.98
CA ASN A 78 -9.51 10.14 -18.61
C ASN A 78 -9.05 9.12 -17.57
N ALA A 79 -8.38 9.56 -16.49
CA ALA A 79 -7.93 8.69 -15.41
C ALA A 79 -9.13 7.98 -14.73
N VAL A 80 -10.19 8.70 -14.40
CA VAL A 80 -11.40 8.12 -13.80
C VAL A 80 -12.05 7.08 -14.72
N ASN A 81 -12.18 7.39 -16.01
CA ASN A 81 -12.78 6.46 -16.98
C ASN A 81 -11.93 5.19 -17.15
N THR A 82 -10.61 5.31 -17.04
CA THR A 82 -9.67 4.18 -17.12
C THR A 82 -9.69 3.31 -15.85
N ILE A 83 -9.81 3.92 -14.67
CA ILE A 83 -9.70 3.23 -13.37
C ILE A 83 -11.03 2.60 -12.94
N ARG A 84 -12.15 3.27 -13.19
CA ARG A 84 -13.50 2.84 -12.73
C ARG A 84 -13.86 1.40 -13.12
N PRO A 85 -13.53 0.87 -14.31
CA PRO A 85 -13.86 -0.52 -14.69
C PRO A 85 -13.23 -1.58 -13.79
N PHE A 86 -12.12 -1.28 -13.09
CA PHE A 86 -11.50 -2.20 -12.14
C PHE A 86 -12.27 -2.31 -10.82
N ASN A 87 -13.23 -1.42 -10.56
CA ASN A 87 -13.99 -1.36 -9.31
C ASN A 87 -13.09 -1.51 -8.06
N PRO A 88 -12.05 -0.68 -7.90
CA PRO A 88 -11.05 -0.87 -6.85
C PRO A 88 -11.69 -0.67 -5.47
N THR A 89 -11.39 -1.59 -4.55
CA THR A 89 -11.70 -1.39 -3.12
C THR A 89 -10.79 -0.31 -2.53
N ILE A 90 -9.57 -0.22 -3.05
CA ILE A 90 -8.58 0.76 -2.60
C ILE A 90 -7.83 1.38 -3.77
N ILE A 91 -7.62 2.69 -3.70
CA ILE A 91 -6.66 3.41 -4.55
C ILE A 91 -5.46 3.80 -3.71
N ILE A 92 -4.27 3.42 -4.13
CA ILE A 92 -3.01 3.82 -3.52
C ILE A 92 -2.24 4.73 -4.46
N GLY A 93 -1.29 5.53 -3.94
CA GLY A 93 -0.44 6.32 -4.82
C GLY A 93 0.44 7.32 -4.11
N GLY A 94 1.53 7.71 -4.80
CA GLY A 94 2.49 8.69 -4.35
C GLY A 94 2.61 9.86 -5.34
N PRO A 95 1.64 10.80 -5.38
CA PRO A 95 1.71 11.92 -6.31
C PRO A 95 2.98 12.74 -6.11
N PRO A 96 3.72 13.11 -7.17
CA PRO A 96 4.98 13.83 -7.04
C PRO A 96 4.81 15.20 -6.38
N CYS A 97 5.75 15.52 -5.45
CA CYS A 97 5.80 16.77 -4.72
C CYS A 97 7.05 17.56 -5.13
N GLN A 98 7.08 18.06 -6.36
CA GLN A 98 8.28 18.73 -6.91
C GLN A 98 8.53 20.13 -6.38
N GLU A 99 7.56 20.81 -5.79
CA GLU A 99 7.73 22.16 -5.22
C GLU A 99 8.65 22.21 -4.00
N PHE A 100 8.94 21.08 -3.37
CA PHE A 100 9.70 20.99 -2.13
C PHE A 100 11.07 20.34 -2.27
N SER A 101 11.51 20.00 -3.50
CA SER A 101 12.89 19.60 -3.72
C SER A 101 13.78 20.86 -3.74
N ASN A 102 14.83 20.86 -2.89
CA ASN A 102 15.81 21.97 -2.82
C ASN A 102 16.61 22.21 -4.13
N ALA A 103 16.21 21.64 -5.26
CA ALA A 103 16.92 21.67 -6.54
C ALA A 103 16.10 22.28 -7.70
N GLY A 104 14.85 22.69 -7.52
CA GLY A 104 13.99 23.23 -8.57
C GLY A 104 13.63 24.70 -8.34
N LYS A 105 13.59 25.51 -9.42
CA LYS A 105 13.04 26.87 -9.39
C LYS A 105 11.59 26.84 -8.92
N ARG A 106 11.27 27.74 -7.96
CA ARG A 106 9.94 27.97 -7.40
C ARG A 106 8.97 28.55 -8.43
N GLU A 107 8.54 27.77 -9.38
CA GLU A 107 7.33 28.08 -10.13
C GLU A 107 6.22 27.17 -9.61
N GLU A 108 5.15 27.77 -9.09
CA GLU A 108 3.89 27.06 -8.78
C GLU A 108 3.34 26.52 -10.11
N GLY A 109 3.87 25.41 -10.56
CA GLY A 109 3.61 24.81 -11.85
C GLY A 109 2.74 23.55 -11.73
N VAL A 110 2.38 23.02 -12.88
CA VAL A 110 1.46 21.90 -13.15
C VAL A 110 1.65 20.67 -12.23
N LEU A 111 2.86 20.44 -11.69
CA LEU A 111 3.17 19.28 -10.85
C LEU A 111 2.75 19.42 -9.37
N ALA A 112 2.58 20.65 -8.85
CA ALA A 112 2.01 20.88 -7.52
C ALA A 112 0.54 20.48 -7.44
N ASP A 113 -0.14 20.52 -8.57
CA ASP A 113 -1.56 20.19 -8.66
C ASP A 113 -1.83 18.68 -8.62
N LEU A 114 -0.82 17.80 -8.86
CA LEU A 114 -1.03 16.35 -8.91
C LEU A 114 -1.50 15.73 -7.59
N THR A 115 -1.14 16.32 -6.44
CA THR A 115 -1.73 15.94 -5.15
C THR A 115 -3.24 16.21 -5.11
N PHE A 116 -3.69 17.34 -5.67
CA PHE A 116 -5.11 17.65 -5.76
C PHE A 116 -5.80 16.82 -6.85
N LYS A 117 -5.12 16.57 -8.00
CA LYS A 117 -5.63 15.67 -9.05
C LYS A 117 -5.85 14.25 -8.54
N TYR A 118 -4.91 13.73 -7.72
CA TYR A 118 -5.11 12.47 -7.03
C TYR A 118 -6.40 12.46 -6.21
N ALA A 119 -6.67 13.53 -5.44
CA ALA A 119 -7.89 13.63 -4.67
C ALA A 119 -9.16 13.69 -5.55
N GLN A 120 -9.09 14.38 -6.68
CA GLN A 120 -10.20 14.42 -7.64
C GLN A 120 -10.48 13.03 -8.24
N ILE A 121 -9.44 12.26 -8.58
CA ILE A 121 -9.58 10.88 -9.07
C ILE A 121 -10.23 10.01 -7.98
N VAL A 122 -9.69 10.02 -6.76
CA VAL A 122 -10.22 9.24 -5.63
C VAL A 122 -11.68 9.55 -5.38
N THR A 123 -12.06 10.83 -5.30
CA THR A 123 -13.43 11.25 -4.99
C THR A 123 -14.41 11.04 -6.16
N SER A 124 -13.90 10.89 -7.37
CA SER A 124 -14.73 10.56 -8.55
C SER A 124 -14.93 9.05 -8.72
N VAL A 125 -13.93 8.23 -8.38
CA VAL A 125 -14.03 6.76 -8.40
C VAL A 125 -14.78 6.25 -7.17
N LEU A 126 -14.60 6.90 -6.00
CA LEU A 126 -15.20 6.57 -4.70
C LEU A 126 -14.86 5.16 -4.19
N PRO A 127 -13.56 4.77 -4.14
CA PRO A 127 -13.19 3.51 -3.50
C PRO A 127 -13.52 3.53 -2.00
N GLN A 128 -13.68 2.35 -1.39
CA GLN A 128 -13.90 2.26 0.05
C GLN A 128 -12.75 2.85 0.87
N TYR A 129 -11.52 2.68 0.37
CA TYR A 129 -10.30 3.19 1.00
C TYR A 129 -9.39 3.87 -0.01
N PHE A 130 -8.53 4.76 0.47
CA PHE A 130 -7.38 5.23 -0.30
C PHE A 130 -6.16 5.40 0.60
N VAL A 131 -4.97 5.34 0.01
CA VAL A 131 -3.70 5.67 0.68
C VAL A 131 -2.88 6.57 -0.22
N MET A 132 -2.67 7.81 0.20
CA MET A 132 -1.77 8.76 -0.44
C MET A 132 -0.46 8.83 0.36
N GLU A 133 0.65 8.54 -0.29
CA GLU A 133 2.00 8.72 0.26
C GLU A 133 2.62 10.02 -0.25
N ASN A 134 3.42 10.68 0.58
CA ASN A 134 4.20 11.84 0.17
C ASN A 134 5.35 12.14 1.17
N VAL A 135 6.14 13.16 0.85
CA VAL A 135 7.10 13.72 1.83
C VAL A 135 6.34 14.52 2.92
N PRO A 136 6.86 14.59 4.17
CA PRO A 136 6.16 15.27 5.28
C PRO A 136 5.79 16.74 5.02
N ARG A 137 6.56 17.42 4.17
CA ARG A 137 6.30 18.84 3.83
C ARG A 137 5.00 19.06 3.04
N VAL A 138 4.43 18.03 2.42
CA VAL A 138 3.16 18.15 1.68
C VAL A 138 2.04 18.68 2.56
N LYS A 139 2.05 18.40 3.86
CA LYS A 139 1.04 18.90 4.83
C LYS A 139 0.87 20.42 4.82
N GLY A 140 1.93 21.16 4.51
CA GLY A 140 1.90 22.63 4.44
C GLY A 140 1.52 23.17 3.06
N SER A 141 1.21 22.33 2.07
CA SER A 141 0.91 22.79 0.72
C SER A 141 -0.57 23.16 0.54
N LYS A 142 -0.82 24.14 -0.34
CA LYS A 142 -2.18 24.52 -0.72
C LYS A 142 -2.91 23.38 -1.44
N ALA A 143 -2.18 22.60 -2.24
CA ALA A 143 -2.73 21.43 -2.95
C ALA A 143 -3.26 20.38 -1.99
N TYR A 144 -2.51 20.07 -0.93
CA TYR A 144 -2.94 19.12 0.09
C TYR A 144 -4.14 19.65 0.91
N ALA A 145 -4.13 20.93 1.27
CA ALA A 145 -5.27 21.55 1.95
C ALA A 145 -6.57 21.45 1.11
N LYS A 146 -6.49 21.69 -0.21
CA LYS A 146 -7.63 21.46 -1.13
C LYS A 146 -8.04 19.99 -1.19
N ALA A 147 -7.05 19.07 -1.24
CA ALA A 147 -7.32 17.64 -1.28
C ALA A 147 -8.08 17.15 -0.03
N THR A 148 -7.65 17.56 1.17
CA THR A 148 -8.33 17.19 2.43
C THR A 148 -9.76 17.73 2.52
N MET A 149 -10.00 18.95 2.04
CA MET A 149 -11.37 19.49 1.96
C MET A 149 -12.24 18.63 1.02
N LEU A 150 -11.71 18.26 -0.13
CA LEU A 150 -12.43 17.45 -1.11
C LEU A 150 -12.75 16.05 -0.58
N TYR A 151 -11.81 15.39 0.09
CA TYR A 151 -12.05 14.09 0.73
C TYR A 151 -13.18 14.15 1.76
N ARG A 152 -13.16 15.16 2.65
CA ARG A 152 -14.21 15.34 3.67
C ARG A 152 -15.57 15.65 3.08
N GLN A 153 -15.64 16.46 1.99
CA GLN A 153 -16.89 16.71 1.27
C GLN A 153 -17.51 15.44 0.70
N HIS A 154 -16.67 14.42 0.42
CA HIS A 154 -17.12 13.11 -0.07
C HIS A 154 -17.20 12.05 1.06
N ASN A 155 -17.33 12.50 2.32
CA ASN A 155 -17.56 11.64 3.49
C ASN A 155 -16.40 10.65 3.79
N TYR A 156 -15.15 11.00 3.44
CA TYR A 156 -13.98 10.25 3.92
C TYR A 156 -13.53 10.74 5.28
N GLY A 157 -13.44 9.82 6.27
CA GLY A 157 -12.62 10.02 7.46
C GLY A 157 -11.15 9.82 7.13
N LEU A 158 -10.28 10.66 7.70
CA LEU A 158 -8.85 10.70 7.36
C LEU A 158 -7.99 10.31 8.57
N THR A 159 -7.02 9.43 8.35
CA THR A 159 -5.90 9.20 9.26
C THR A 159 -4.63 9.74 8.62
N GLU A 160 -4.01 10.74 9.26
CA GLU A 160 -2.79 11.39 8.80
C GLU A 160 -1.63 11.07 9.72
N VAL A 161 -0.56 10.48 9.18
CA VAL A 161 0.60 10.09 9.98
C VAL A 161 1.92 10.30 9.24
N VAL A 162 2.97 10.63 9.98
CA VAL A 162 4.36 10.63 9.49
C VAL A 162 5.08 9.45 10.13
N LEU A 163 5.59 8.55 9.29
CA LEU A 163 6.29 7.34 9.71
C LEU A 163 7.75 7.41 9.23
N ASP A 164 8.67 6.96 10.06
CA ASP A 164 10.07 6.73 9.68
C ASP A 164 10.27 5.26 9.34
N ALA A 165 10.73 4.98 8.12
CA ALA A 165 10.94 3.64 7.62
C ALA A 165 11.88 2.80 8.52
N SER A 166 12.82 3.45 9.22
CA SER A 166 13.73 2.76 10.15
C SER A 166 13.01 2.06 11.30
N ARG A 167 11.83 2.55 11.68
CA ARG A 167 10.99 1.94 12.73
C ARG A 167 10.01 0.89 12.17
N CYS A 168 9.95 0.77 10.86
CA CYS A 168 9.16 -0.25 10.17
C CYS A 168 10.01 -1.39 9.58
N GLY A 169 11.29 -1.49 10.01
CA GLY A 169 12.19 -2.56 9.57
C GLY A 169 13.12 -2.23 8.40
N ALA A 170 13.08 -1.01 7.85
CA ALA A 170 14.06 -0.59 6.85
C ALA A 170 15.37 -0.15 7.53
N PRO A 171 16.55 -0.47 6.98
CA PRO A 171 17.84 -0.02 7.53
C PRO A 171 18.14 1.44 7.13
N GLN A 172 17.14 2.30 7.13
CA GLN A 172 17.21 3.63 6.55
C GLN A 172 16.32 4.63 7.31
N LYS A 173 16.86 5.78 7.69
CA LYS A 173 16.09 6.95 8.16
C LYS A 173 15.42 7.63 6.98
N ARG A 174 14.11 7.40 6.84
CA ARG A 174 13.30 7.96 5.75
C ARG A 174 11.89 8.22 6.23
N SER A 175 11.59 9.47 6.55
CA SER A 175 10.25 9.86 6.97
C SER A 175 9.34 10.06 5.77
N ARG A 176 8.13 9.48 5.83
CA ARG A 176 7.07 9.64 4.84
C ARG A 176 5.75 9.96 5.50
N PHE A 177 5.01 10.81 4.83
CA PHE A 177 3.66 11.17 5.20
C PHE A 177 2.68 10.24 4.51
N PHE A 178 1.69 9.77 5.26
CA PHE A 178 0.57 9.01 4.72
C PHE A 178 -0.74 9.71 5.11
N CYS A 179 -1.61 9.89 4.11
CA CYS A 179 -3.01 10.22 4.29
C CYS A 179 -3.83 8.99 3.89
N ILE A 180 -4.49 8.38 4.86
CA ILE A 180 -5.29 7.16 4.68
C ILE A 180 -6.74 7.55 4.86
N GLY A 181 -7.57 7.32 3.85
CA GLY A 181 -8.99 7.62 3.88
C GLY A 181 -9.85 6.37 3.90
N ALA A 182 -10.93 6.43 4.65
CA ALA A 182 -11.99 5.42 4.66
C ALA A 182 -13.36 6.08 4.50
N LEU A 183 -14.14 5.61 3.54
CA LEU A 183 -15.47 6.15 3.24
C LEU A 183 -16.43 5.87 4.39
N GLY A 184 -17.06 6.92 4.94
CA GLY A 184 -17.99 6.83 6.05
C GLY A 184 -17.35 6.66 7.43
N ALA A 185 -16.03 6.58 7.56
CA ALA A 185 -15.34 6.46 8.83
C ALA A 185 -15.18 7.82 9.56
N ALA A 186 -14.87 7.77 10.85
CA ALA A 186 -14.41 8.94 11.59
C ALA A 186 -12.95 9.29 11.27
N ASP A 187 -12.55 10.54 11.47
CA ASP A 187 -11.15 10.93 11.43
C ASP A 187 -10.31 10.10 12.43
N ASN A 188 -9.07 9.81 12.09
CA ASN A 188 -8.11 9.03 12.90
C ASN A 188 -8.52 7.56 13.13
N PHE A 189 -9.39 6.99 12.30
CA PHE A 189 -9.91 5.62 12.43
C PHE A 189 -8.82 4.53 12.52
N LEU A 190 -7.62 4.80 11.99
CA LEU A 190 -6.50 3.86 11.96
C LEU A 190 -5.34 4.26 12.90
N LEU A 191 -5.41 5.44 13.53
CA LEU A 191 -4.27 6.05 14.22
C LEU A 191 -3.79 5.20 15.40
N GLU A 192 -4.69 4.75 16.25
CA GLU A 192 -4.38 3.92 17.42
C GLU A 192 -3.69 2.62 17.01
N ARG A 193 -4.21 1.94 15.99
CA ARG A 193 -3.64 0.70 15.47
C ARG A 193 -2.24 0.91 14.91
N ILE A 194 -2.02 1.98 14.15
CA ILE A 194 -0.70 2.33 13.63
C ILE A 194 0.28 2.53 14.79
N PHE A 195 -0.05 3.33 15.79
CA PHE A 195 0.87 3.60 16.89
C PHE A 195 1.12 2.38 17.77
N ALA A 196 0.14 1.52 18.00
CA ALA A 196 0.33 0.27 18.72
C ALA A 196 1.32 -0.68 18.02
N ALA A 197 1.35 -0.68 16.68
CA ALA A 197 2.26 -1.48 15.89
C ALA A 197 3.63 -0.80 15.60
N TYR A 198 3.71 0.53 15.72
CA TYR A 198 4.91 1.32 15.40
C TYR A 198 5.95 1.31 16.54
N THR A 199 6.39 0.13 16.90
CA THR A 199 7.30 -0.13 18.03
C THR A 199 8.68 -0.61 17.60
N GLY A 200 8.94 -0.71 16.29
CA GLY A 200 10.18 -1.23 15.76
C GLY A 200 11.40 -0.36 16.14
N GLU A 201 12.50 -1.02 16.53
CA GLU A 201 13.78 -0.35 16.77
C GLU A 201 14.57 -0.24 15.46
N PRO A 202 15.25 0.90 15.21
CA PRO A 202 16.08 1.08 14.03
C PRO A 202 17.22 0.05 13.97
N ILE A 203 17.38 -0.59 12.81
CA ILE A 203 18.45 -1.56 12.57
C ILE A 203 19.51 -0.99 11.61
N THR A 204 20.76 -1.41 11.77
CA THR A 204 21.86 -0.98 10.90
C THR A 204 21.79 -1.67 9.53
N VAL A 205 22.50 -1.11 8.54
CA VAL A 205 22.63 -1.73 7.21
C VAL A 205 23.20 -3.13 7.34
N ALA A 206 24.29 -3.31 8.10
CA ALA A 206 24.93 -4.61 8.31
C ALA A 206 23.97 -5.64 8.94
N THR A 207 23.23 -5.22 9.98
CA THR A 207 22.24 -6.11 10.64
C THR A 207 21.13 -6.53 9.66
N TYR A 208 20.61 -5.60 8.86
CA TYR A 208 19.56 -5.89 7.88
C TYR A 208 20.07 -6.85 6.79
N PHE A 209 21.28 -6.61 6.26
CA PHE A 209 21.88 -7.43 5.22
C PHE A 209 22.15 -8.84 5.73
N ALA A 210 22.73 -9.00 6.93
CA ALA A 210 22.95 -10.29 7.55
C ALA A 210 21.65 -11.06 7.80
N LYS A 211 20.62 -10.39 8.34
CA LYS A 211 19.32 -11.01 8.62
C LYS A 211 18.62 -11.52 7.34
N ASN A 212 18.85 -10.87 6.21
CA ASN A 212 18.21 -11.22 4.94
C ASN A 212 19.15 -12.01 4.00
N ASN A 213 20.32 -12.46 4.47
CA ASN A 213 21.32 -13.17 3.68
C ASN A 213 21.77 -12.41 2.42
N ILE A 214 21.88 -11.07 2.53
CA ILE A 214 22.36 -10.20 1.45
C ILE A 214 23.87 -10.04 1.61
N PRO A 215 24.68 -10.33 0.57
CA PRO A 215 26.11 -10.10 0.62
C PRO A 215 26.48 -8.64 0.88
N LEU A 216 27.43 -8.40 1.79
CA LEU A 216 27.92 -7.07 2.12
C LEU A 216 29.44 -7.13 2.27
N ASP A 217 30.14 -6.60 1.27
CA ASP A 217 31.59 -6.64 1.11
C ASP A 217 32.27 -5.30 1.45
N ILE A 218 31.54 -4.36 2.04
CA ILE A 218 32.01 -3.03 2.41
C ILE A 218 31.76 -2.74 3.90
N SER A 219 32.64 -1.93 4.52
CA SER A 219 32.47 -1.46 5.90
C SER A 219 31.87 -0.03 5.96
N ALA A 220 32.09 0.75 4.91
CA ALA A 220 31.60 2.09 4.77
C ALA A 220 31.35 2.47 3.29
N TYR A 221 30.58 3.52 3.07
CA TYR A 221 30.21 3.97 1.73
C TYR A 221 30.09 5.49 1.64
N TYR A 222 30.36 6.02 0.46
CA TYR A 222 30.16 7.43 0.14
C TYR A 222 28.71 7.67 -0.29
N ARG A 223 28.11 8.69 0.26
CA ARG A 223 26.81 9.22 -0.14
C ARG A 223 26.94 10.70 -0.51
N HIS A 224 26.70 11.05 -1.75
CA HIS A 224 26.83 12.43 -2.23
C HIS A 224 26.05 13.39 -1.31
N PRO A 225 26.71 14.36 -0.64
CA PRO A 225 26.06 15.26 0.31
C PRO A 225 25.22 16.32 -0.42
N THR A 226 24.26 16.92 0.29
CA THR A 226 23.47 18.05 -0.23
C THR A 226 24.26 19.35 -0.25
N THR A 227 25.25 19.46 0.62
CA THR A 227 26.23 20.56 0.68
C THR A 227 27.56 19.97 1.07
N TYR A 228 28.66 20.54 0.54
CA TYR A 228 30.04 20.01 0.73
C TYR A 228 30.54 20.09 2.18
N HIS A 229 29.87 20.84 3.05
CA HIS A 229 30.21 20.92 4.48
C HIS A 229 29.54 19.85 5.34
N ARG A 230 28.85 18.88 4.74
CA ARG A 230 28.20 17.81 5.46
C ARG A 230 28.96 16.50 5.30
N ARG A 231 28.94 15.71 6.37
CA ARG A 231 29.38 14.31 6.36
C ARG A 231 28.86 13.57 5.12
N ALA A 232 29.75 12.81 4.47
CA ALA A 232 29.41 12.06 3.28
C ALA A 232 29.79 10.56 3.33
N VAL A 233 30.60 10.14 4.29
CA VAL A 233 30.99 8.73 4.48
C VAL A 233 30.25 8.15 5.69
N PHE A 234 29.52 7.06 5.45
CA PHE A 234 28.67 6.38 6.43
C PHE A 234 29.12 4.94 6.61
N SER A 235 29.11 4.43 7.85
CA SER A 235 29.36 3.03 8.15
C SER A 235 28.12 2.16 7.82
N VAL A 236 28.36 0.93 7.42
CA VAL A 236 27.30 -0.09 7.35
C VAL A 236 26.76 -0.49 8.74
N ASN A 237 27.51 -0.20 9.80
CA ASN A 237 27.08 -0.39 11.20
C ASN A 237 26.21 0.76 11.72
N GLU A 238 25.73 1.63 10.83
CA GLU A 238 24.77 2.69 11.12
C GLU A 238 23.47 2.44 10.36
N VAL A 239 22.38 3.11 10.80
CA VAL A 239 21.16 3.24 10.01
C VAL A 239 21.45 4.18 8.85
N ALA A 240 21.23 3.73 7.62
CA ALA A 240 21.53 4.54 6.44
C ALA A 240 20.73 5.85 6.45
N PRO A 241 21.31 6.96 6.00
CA PRO A 241 20.55 8.15 5.67
C PRO A 241 19.67 7.89 4.45
N THR A 242 18.64 8.72 4.27
CA THR A 242 17.69 8.58 3.14
C THR A 242 18.38 8.34 1.80
N ILE A 243 18.09 7.22 1.14
CA ILE A 243 18.49 6.94 -0.24
C ILE A 243 17.78 7.94 -1.16
N ARG A 244 18.54 8.66 -1.98
CA ARG A 244 18.06 9.70 -2.91
C ARG A 244 18.29 9.25 -4.34
N GLY A 245 17.69 9.90 -5.34
CA GLY A 245 17.90 9.61 -6.75
C GLY A 245 19.36 9.80 -7.21
N VAL A 246 20.08 10.74 -6.59
CA VAL A 246 21.48 11.02 -6.94
C VAL A 246 22.42 10.01 -6.25
N ASN A 247 23.26 9.35 -7.05
CA ASN A 247 24.33 8.45 -6.60
C ASN A 247 25.59 8.71 -7.41
N ARG A 248 26.38 9.69 -6.97
CA ARG A 248 27.63 10.08 -7.64
C ARG A 248 28.84 9.50 -6.90
N PRO A 249 29.90 9.12 -7.61
CA PRO A 249 31.14 8.73 -6.98
C PRO A 249 31.71 9.89 -6.11
N ARG A 250 32.56 9.54 -5.17
CA ARG A 250 33.27 10.52 -4.36
C ARG A 250 34.19 11.34 -5.28
N PRO A 251 34.07 12.66 -5.33
CA PRO A 251 35.00 13.48 -6.11
C PRO A 251 36.38 13.51 -5.45
N ALA A 252 37.43 13.61 -6.26
CA ALA A 252 38.81 13.71 -5.76
C ALA A 252 39.01 14.93 -4.81
N THR A 253 38.20 15.96 -4.99
CA THR A 253 38.23 17.20 -4.17
C THR A 253 37.46 17.07 -2.86
N TYR A 254 36.86 15.90 -2.56
CA TYR A 254 36.18 15.70 -1.28
C TYR A 254 37.17 15.78 -0.12
N GLN A 255 36.91 16.67 0.83
CA GLN A 255 37.67 16.79 2.04
C GLN A 255 37.04 15.98 3.16
N HIS A 256 37.88 15.28 3.94
CA HIS A 256 37.45 14.51 5.09
C HIS A 256 36.65 15.37 6.07
N HIS A 257 35.50 14.88 6.46
CA HIS A 257 34.66 15.50 7.49
C HIS A 257 34.91 14.81 8.85
N PRO A 258 35.00 15.54 9.99
CA PRO A 258 35.28 14.93 11.29
C PRO A 258 34.35 13.80 11.72
N ASN A 259 33.11 13.77 11.19
CA ASN A 259 32.12 12.74 11.48
C ASN A 259 32.03 11.66 10.39
N ASP A 260 32.97 11.61 9.43
CA ASP A 260 33.02 10.49 8.49
C ASP A 260 33.32 9.19 9.22
N ALA A 261 32.79 8.08 8.70
CA ALA A 261 32.89 6.77 9.32
C ALA A 261 34.29 6.14 9.23
N VAL A 262 35.19 6.75 8.46
CA VAL A 262 36.57 6.28 8.26
C VAL A 262 37.52 7.46 8.41
N PRO A 263 38.79 7.24 8.82
CA PRO A 263 39.81 8.28 8.87
C PRO A 263 40.20 8.76 7.46
N ALA A 264 40.85 9.92 7.40
CA ALA A 264 41.19 10.58 6.15
C ALA A 264 42.06 9.73 5.19
N ASN A 265 42.97 8.94 5.72
CA ASN A 265 43.87 8.04 4.97
C ASN A 265 43.16 6.82 4.35
N GLU A 266 41.91 6.55 4.72
CA GLU A 266 41.12 5.42 4.18
C GLU A 266 40.11 5.88 3.12
N LEU A 267 39.97 7.19 2.91
CA LEU A 267 38.96 7.74 1.97
C LEU A 267 39.12 7.24 0.53
N GLU A 268 40.33 6.91 0.08
CA GLU A 268 40.59 6.47 -1.30
C GLU A 268 39.84 5.19 -1.65
N ASN A 269 39.65 4.31 -0.67
CA ASN A 269 38.97 3.03 -0.84
C ASN A 269 37.45 3.12 -0.73
N ILE A 270 36.90 4.28 -0.41
CA ILE A 270 35.46 4.46 -0.18
C ILE A 270 34.74 4.76 -1.49
N THR A 271 33.84 3.89 -1.87
CA THR A 271 32.98 4.00 -3.05
C THR A 271 31.52 4.28 -2.67
N GLN A 272 30.72 4.67 -3.64
CA GLN A 272 29.26 4.77 -3.46
C GLN A 272 28.63 3.38 -3.43
N LEU A 273 27.45 3.29 -2.84
CA LEU A 273 26.63 2.07 -2.89
C LEU A 273 26.32 1.64 -4.32
N THR A 274 26.36 0.35 -4.57
CA THR A 274 25.87 -0.23 -5.83
C THR A 274 24.36 -0.06 -5.97
N LEU A 275 23.84 -0.23 -7.17
CA LEU A 275 22.40 -0.19 -7.44
C LEU A 275 21.65 -1.21 -6.55
N ARG A 276 22.20 -2.44 -6.49
CA ARG A 276 21.61 -3.54 -5.69
C ARG A 276 21.61 -3.23 -4.18
N GLN A 277 22.72 -2.71 -3.65
CA GLN A 277 22.78 -2.32 -2.23
C GLN A 277 21.77 -1.21 -1.91
N ARG A 278 21.59 -0.24 -2.81
CA ARG A 278 20.58 0.83 -2.65
C ARG A 278 19.16 0.28 -2.67
N ALA A 279 18.85 -0.63 -3.59
CA ALA A 279 17.57 -1.31 -3.66
C ALA A 279 17.29 -2.14 -2.39
N SER A 280 18.32 -2.83 -1.88
CA SER A 280 18.22 -3.59 -0.62
C SER A 280 17.97 -2.70 0.60
N ILE A 281 18.59 -1.52 0.67
CA ILE A 281 18.33 -0.52 1.73
C ILE A 281 16.91 0.06 1.62
N GLN A 282 16.35 0.16 0.40
CA GLN A 282 14.94 0.48 0.14
C GLN A 282 14.02 -0.74 0.34
N THR A 283 14.59 -1.85 0.77
CA THR A 283 13.90 -3.09 1.12
C THR A 283 13.16 -3.78 -0.03
N PHE A 284 13.60 -3.54 -1.27
CA PHE A 284 13.15 -4.35 -2.40
C PHE A 284 13.61 -5.81 -2.23
N PRO A 285 12.78 -6.80 -2.61
CA PRO A 285 13.16 -8.22 -2.59
C PRO A 285 14.45 -8.48 -3.38
N GLN A 286 15.17 -9.55 -3.03
CA GLN A 286 16.44 -9.87 -3.70
C GLN A 286 16.27 -10.27 -5.16
N ASP A 287 15.13 -10.85 -5.51
CA ASP A 287 14.72 -11.23 -6.86
C ASP A 287 14.12 -10.09 -7.68
N TYR A 288 13.99 -8.88 -7.08
CA TYR A 288 13.45 -7.72 -7.80
C TYR A 288 14.41 -7.27 -8.92
N VAL A 289 13.91 -7.24 -10.15
CA VAL A 289 14.71 -7.00 -11.35
C VAL A 289 14.87 -5.49 -11.60
N PHE A 290 16.10 -5.01 -11.57
CA PHE A 290 16.48 -3.64 -11.97
C PHE A 290 17.47 -3.63 -13.13
N GLU A 291 18.22 -4.73 -13.33
CA GLU A 291 19.31 -4.82 -14.30
C GLU A 291 18.84 -5.47 -15.61
N ASN A 292 19.55 -5.23 -16.69
CA ASN A 292 19.30 -5.81 -18.03
C ASN A 292 17.93 -5.43 -18.65
N LEU A 293 17.35 -4.32 -18.23
CA LEU A 293 16.07 -3.81 -18.73
C LEU A 293 16.22 -2.75 -19.85
N GLY A 294 17.44 -2.45 -20.29
CA GLY A 294 17.70 -1.37 -21.26
C GLY A 294 17.47 0.04 -20.67
N ILE A 295 17.38 0.18 -19.36
CA ILE A 295 17.15 1.44 -18.67
C ILE A 295 18.48 2.09 -18.31
N ALA A 296 18.59 3.40 -18.51
CA ALA A 296 19.77 4.15 -18.11
C ALA A 296 19.99 4.07 -16.59
N ARG A 297 21.27 3.95 -16.18
CA ARG A 297 21.63 3.82 -14.75
C ARG A 297 21.12 5.00 -13.91
N CYS A 298 21.15 6.21 -14.42
CA CYS A 298 20.62 7.39 -13.73
C CYS A 298 19.12 7.26 -13.43
N ASP A 299 18.34 6.69 -14.35
CA ASP A 299 16.92 6.46 -14.17
C ASP A 299 16.65 5.38 -13.11
N LEU A 300 17.42 4.28 -13.14
CA LEU A 300 17.35 3.24 -12.10
C LEU A 300 17.66 3.80 -10.71
N GLU A 301 18.72 4.61 -10.60
CA GLU A 301 19.07 5.26 -9.33
C GLU A 301 18.02 6.26 -8.87
N GLN A 302 17.41 6.99 -9.82
CA GLN A 302 16.34 7.95 -9.54
C GLN A 302 15.07 7.25 -9.06
N MET A 303 14.63 6.18 -9.74
CA MET A 303 13.40 5.46 -9.35
C MET A 303 13.56 4.75 -8.01
N ILE A 304 14.72 4.13 -7.71
CA ILE A 304 15.00 3.55 -6.40
C ILE A 304 15.01 4.64 -5.31
N GLY A 305 15.58 5.81 -5.59
CA GLY A 305 15.60 6.94 -4.66
C GLY A 305 14.22 7.54 -4.39
N ASN A 306 13.33 7.53 -5.38
CA ASN A 306 11.96 8.02 -5.25
C ASN A 306 11.04 7.03 -4.55
N ALA A 307 11.30 5.73 -4.68
CA ALA A 307 10.44 4.68 -4.18
C ALA A 307 10.13 4.81 -2.67
N VAL A 308 8.94 4.40 -2.31
CA VAL A 308 8.58 4.08 -0.92
C VAL A 308 9.31 2.80 -0.53
N PRO A 309 10.01 2.73 0.62
CA PRO A 309 10.56 1.47 1.10
C PRO A 309 9.47 0.41 1.22
N VAL A 310 9.73 -0.78 0.64
CA VAL A 310 8.70 -1.83 0.53
C VAL A 310 8.13 -2.22 1.90
N VAL A 311 9.00 -2.36 2.93
CA VAL A 311 8.53 -2.71 4.29
C VAL A 311 7.72 -1.58 4.96
N LEU A 312 7.97 -0.31 4.62
CA LEU A 312 7.16 0.81 5.11
C LEU A 312 5.75 0.77 4.48
N ALA A 313 5.69 0.52 3.16
CA ALA A 313 4.43 0.35 2.45
C ALA A 313 3.66 -0.87 2.98
N GLN A 314 4.34 -2.00 3.20
CA GLN A 314 3.78 -3.20 3.79
C GLN A 314 3.23 -2.94 5.19
N PHE A 315 3.98 -2.24 6.05
CA PHE A 315 3.54 -1.88 7.40
C PHE A 315 2.19 -1.13 7.36
N VAL A 316 2.08 -0.09 6.52
CA VAL A 316 0.83 0.68 6.39
C VAL A 316 -0.31 -0.19 5.86
N ALA A 317 -0.02 -0.99 4.84
CA ALA A 317 -0.99 -1.89 4.22
C ALA A 317 -1.51 -2.95 5.21
N GLU A 318 -0.64 -3.54 6.03
CA GLU A 318 -1.02 -4.50 7.07
C GLU A 318 -1.94 -3.89 8.13
N GLN A 319 -1.66 -2.64 8.58
CA GLN A 319 -2.54 -1.98 9.54
C GLN A 319 -3.92 -1.74 8.95
N LEU A 320 -3.99 -1.30 7.69
CA LEU A 320 -5.25 -1.10 6.99
C LEU A 320 -5.98 -2.43 6.76
N GLN A 321 -5.28 -3.48 6.31
CA GLN A 321 -5.89 -4.80 6.08
C GLN A 321 -6.46 -5.39 7.37
N ASN A 322 -5.74 -5.27 8.49
CA ASN A 322 -6.21 -5.73 9.79
C ASN A 322 -7.44 -4.94 10.27
N HIS A 323 -7.50 -3.63 9.98
CA HIS A 323 -8.69 -2.83 10.24
C HIS A 323 -9.90 -3.32 9.42
N ILE A 324 -9.71 -3.56 8.14
CA ILE A 324 -10.75 -4.04 7.24
C ILE A 324 -11.27 -5.43 7.67
N ARG A 325 -10.36 -6.35 8.00
CA ARG A 325 -10.72 -7.71 8.46
C ARG A 325 -11.51 -7.67 9.77
N ASN A 326 -11.12 -6.82 10.71
CA ASN A 326 -11.84 -6.69 11.98
C ASN A 326 -13.24 -6.12 11.74
N ALA A 327 -13.36 -5.05 10.94
CA ALA A 327 -14.66 -4.48 10.59
C ALA A 327 -15.56 -5.50 9.86
N GLN A 328 -15.01 -6.32 8.97
CA GLN A 328 -15.73 -7.41 8.31
C GLN A 328 -16.10 -8.53 9.31
N GLY A 329 -15.21 -8.86 10.24
CA GLY A 329 -15.47 -9.84 11.30
C GLY A 329 -16.61 -9.40 12.22
N ASP A 330 -16.63 -8.14 12.62
CA ASP A 330 -17.69 -7.55 13.44
C ASP A 330 -19.04 -7.52 12.70
N ILE A 331 -19.05 -7.16 11.41
CA ILE A 331 -20.25 -7.20 10.57
C ILE A 331 -20.76 -8.64 10.44
N ASN A 332 -19.88 -9.59 10.13
CA ASN A 332 -20.26 -10.99 9.98
C ASN A 332 -20.78 -11.59 11.29
N MET A 333 -20.20 -11.23 12.45
CA MET A 333 -20.71 -11.65 13.76
C MET A 333 -22.10 -11.07 14.04
N ASN A 334 -22.31 -9.79 13.80
CA ASN A 334 -23.60 -9.13 14.00
C ASN A 334 -24.69 -9.69 13.08
N GLU A 335 -24.38 -9.93 11.80
CA GLU A 335 -25.31 -10.54 10.85
C GLU A 335 -25.62 -12.00 11.20
N HIS A 336 -24.59 -12.76 11.61
CA HIS A 336 -24.77 -14.13 12.07
C HIS A 336 -25.67 -14.21 13.30
N GLN A 337 -25.45 -13.30 14.26
CA GLN A 337 -26.28 -13.19 15.46
C GLN A 337 -27.71 -12.79 15.12
N ALA A 338 -27.90 -11.76 14.30
CA ALA A 338 -29.22 -11.30 13.86
C ALA A 338 -29.99 -12.37 13.11
N PHE A 339 -29.32 -13.13 12.21
CA PHE A 339 -29.94 -14.25 11.51
C PHE A 339 -30.28 -15.43 12.45
N SER A 340 -29.43 -15.71 13.42
CA SER A 340 -29.70 -16.70 14.47
C SER A 340 -30.93 -16.34 15.31
N GLU A 341 -31.03 -15.07 15.71
CA GLU A 341 -32.15 -14.52 16.46
C GLU A 341 -33.46 -14.60 15.65
N TRP A 342 -33.40 -14.24 14.37
CA TRP A 342 -34.53 -14.39 13.45
C TRP A 342 -34.98 -15.85 13.31
N LEU A 343 -34.03 -16.80 13.13
CA LEU A 343 -34.37 -18.24 13.05
C LEU A 343 -35.04 -18.73 14.35
N ARG A 344 -34.61 -18.25 15.51
CA ARG A 344 -35.28 -18.59 16.78
C ARG A 344 -36.71 -17.99 16.88
N ALA A 345 -36.83 -16.69 16.59
CA ALA A 345 -38.07 -15.95 16.79
C ALA A 345 -39.15 -16.31 15.75
N GLU A 346 -38.79 -16.38 14.45
CA GLU A 346 -39.74 -16.55 13.35
C GLU A 346 -39.95 -18.01 12.92
N LYS A 347 -38.95 -18.86 13.18
CA LYS A 347 -38.96 -20.27 12.76
C LYS A 347 -38.99 -21.25 13.95
N GLY A 348 -38.79 -20.80 15.15
CA GLY A 348 -38.76 -21.65 16.34
C GLY A 348 -37.59 -22.64 16.37
N TYR A 349 -36.49 -22.33 15.70
CA TYR A 349 -35.34 -23.25 15.58
C TYR A 349 -34.54 -23.30 16.88
N SER A 350 -34.15 -24.51 17.29
CA SER A 350 -33.17 -24.72 18.35
C SER A 350 -31.76 -24.33 17.90
N ASP A 351 -30.86 -24.10 18.87
CA ASP A 351 -29.45 -23.77 18.58
C ASP A 351 -28.76 -24.85 17.71
N ARG A 352 -29.14 -26.12 17.90
CA ARG A 352 -28.64 -27.23 17.06
C ARG A 352 -29.15 -27.09 15.63
N SER A 353 -30.43 -26.79 15.42
CA SER A 353 -31.03 -26.58 14.10
C SER A 353 -30.41 -25.35 13.42
N ILE A 354 -30.12 -24.29 14.16
CA ILE A 354 -29.44 -23.09 13.66
C ILE A 354 -28.02 -23.43 13.21
N SER A 355 -27.26 -24.19 14.00
CA SER A 355 -25.91 -24.68 13.62
C SER A 355 -25.95 -25.50 12.34
N ASP A 356 -26.96 -26.37 12.16
CA ASP A 356 -27.15 -27.15 10.94
C ASP A 356 -27.45 -26.25 9.72
N VAL A 357 -28.25 -25.20 9.88
CA VAL A 357 -28.51 -24.21 8.82
C VAL A 357 -27.21 -23.56 8.36
N PHE A 358 -26.39 -23.06 9.27
CA PHE A 358 -25.10 -22.47 8.90
C PHE A 358 -24.14 -23.46 8.26
N SER A 359 -24.09 -24.68 8.76
CA SER A 359 -23.28 -25.74 8.16
C SER A 359 -23.70 -26.03 6.69
N ARG A 360 -24.98 -26.04 6.40
CA ARG A 360 -25.51 -26.24 5.02
C ARG A 360 -25.20 -25.04 4.14
N LEU A 361 -25.42 -23.80 4.63
CA LEU A 361 -25.07 -22.58 3.90
C LEU A 361 -23.59 -22.53 3.55
N ASN A 362 -22.70 -22.88 4.46
CA ASN A 362 -21.25 -22.92 4.23
C ASN A 362 -20.86 -23.95 3.17
N ARG A 363 -21.51 -25.12 3.16
CA ARG A 363 -21.29 -26.14 2.12
C ARG A 363 -21.79 -25.68 0.75
N ALA A 364 -22.98 -25.08 0.69
CA ALA A 364 -23.53 -24.53 -0.53
C ALA A 364 -22.62 -23.43 -1.11
N ALA A 365 -22.15 -22.51 -0.30
CA ALA A 365 -21.19 -21.49 -0.73
C ALA A 365 -19.84 -22.06 -1.19
N ALA A 366 -19.43 -23.21 -0.67
CA ALA A 366 -18.24 -23.90 -1.17
C ALA A 366 -18.42 -24.50 -2.56
N ILE A 367 -19.65 -24.88 -2.94
CA ILE A 367 -20.01 -25.45 -4.25
C ILE A 367 -20.20 -24.34 -5.28
N LEU A 368 -20.84 -23.24 -4.93
CA LEU A 368 -21.10 -22.06 -5.76
C LEU A 368 -20.45 -20.81 -5.15
N PRO A 369 -19.11 -20.71 -5.16
CA PRO A 369 -18.40 -19.56 -4.66
C PRO A 369 -18.75 -18.35 -5.50
N ASN A 370 -18.98 -17.25 -5.29
CA ASN A 370 -19.26 -16.05 -6.12
C ASN A 370 -20.68 -15.96 -6.69
N ARG A 371 -21.60 -16.79 -6.24
CA ARG A 371 -23.02 -16.69 -6.62
C ARG A 371 -23.81 -16.02 -5.52
N GLU A 372 -24.61 -15.02 -5.87
CA GLU A 372 -25.51 -14.35 -4.93
C GLU A 372 -26.58 -15.32 -4.44
N ILE A 373 -26.81 -15.38 -3.12
CA ILE A 373 -27.86 -16.23 -2.52
C ILE A 373 -29.21 -15.51 -2.67
N ASN A 374 -29.97 -15.94 -3.67
CA ASN A 374 -31.30 -15.44 -3.97
C ASN A 374 -32.27 -16.60 -4.18
N GLN A 375 -33.50 -16.32 -4.62
CA GLN A 375 -34.52 -17.34 -4.87
C GLN A 375 -34.16 -18.45 -5.89
N TYR A 376 -33.17 -18.19 -6.76
CA TYR A 376 -32.67 -19.13 -7.78
C TYR A 376 -31.46 -19.93 -7.31
N TYR A 377 -30.89 -19.60 -6.15
CA TYR A 377 -29.65 -20.24 -5.69
C TYR A 377 -29.77 -21.76 -5.50
N ILE A 378 -30.93 -22.23 -5.03
CA ILE A 378 -31.19 -23.66 -4.88
C ILE A 378 -31.22 -24.36 -6.24
N VAL A 379 -31.82 -23.74 -7.27
CA VAL A 379 -31.84 -24.25 -8.62
C VAL A 379 -30.41 -24.38 -9.17
N ASP A 380 -29.61 -23.32 -8.99
CA ASP A 380 -28.20 -23.30 -9.40
C ASP A 380 -27.40 -24.41 -8.68
N LEU A 381 -27.66 -24.65 -7.38
CA LEU A 381 -27.03 -25.74 -6.63
C LEU A 381 -27.42 -27.12 -7.14
N GLU A 382 -28.70 -27.32 -7.45
CA GLU A 382 -29.22 -28.60 -7.97
C GLU A 382 -28.64 -28.98 -9.33
N GLU A 383 -28.13 -28.00 -10.08
CA GLU A 383 -27.42 -28.23 -11.34
C GLU A 383 -25.98 -28.72 -11.14
N GLN A 384 -25.39 -28.52 -9.96
CA GLN A 384 -24.02 -28.94 -9.70
C GLN A 384 -23.93 -30.44 -9.36
N GLU A 385 -23.03 -31.14 -10.02
CA GLU A 385 -22.82 -32.58 -9.82
C GLU A 385 -22.35 -32.85 -8.36
N SER A 386 -21.48 -32.01 -7.81
CA SER A 386 -21.01 -32.08 -6.41
C SER A 386 -22.14 -31.97 -5.39
N TYR A 387 -23.19 -31.21 -5.67
CA TYR A 387 -24.37 -31.12 -4.81
C TYR A 387 -25.28 -32.33 -4.94
N ARG A 388 -25.50 -32.86 -6.19
CA ARG A 388 -26.32 -34.02 -6.46
C ARG A 388 -25.80 -35.31 -5.82
N THR A 389 -24.48 -35.39 -5.62
CA THR A 389 -23.84 -36.55 -4.97
C THR A 389 -23.96 -36.57 -3.44
N LEU A 390 -24.40 -35.44 -2.82
CA LEU A 390 -24.63 -35.41 -1.40
C LEU A 390 -25.86 -36.23 -0.98
N SER A 391 -25.81 -36.87 0.19
CA SER A 391 -26.99 -37.57 0.71
C SER A 391 -28.14 -36.60 1.00
N PRO A 392 -29.41 -37.04 0.95
CA PRO A 392 -30.58 -36.19 1.22
C PRO A 392 -30.56 -35.47 2.59
N SER A 393 -29.90 -36.09 3.57
CA SER A 393 -29.74 -35.50 4.91
C SER A 393 -28.71 -34.36 4.95
N VAL A 394 -27.92 -34.20 3.89
CA VAL A 394 -26.84 -33.18 3.79
C VAL A 394 -27.23 -32.04 2.85
N ARG A 395 -28.13 -32.26 1.88
CA ARG A 395 -28.67 -31.24 0.96
C ARG A 395 -29.59 -30.19 1.59
#